data_7155f7563d9784c4de62f348c7def6a4
#
_entry.id   7155f7563d9784c4de62f348c7def6a4
#
_cell.length_a   1.000
_cell.length_b   1.000
_cell.length_c   1.000
_cell.angle_alpha   90.00
_cell.angle_beta   90.00
_cell.angle_gamma   90.00
#
_symmetry.space_group_name_H-M   'P 1'
#
loop_
_entity.id
_entity.type
_entity.pdbx_description
1 polymer ?
#
loop_
_entity_poly.entity_id
_entity_poly.type
_entity_poly.pdbx_seq_one_letter_code
_entity_poly.pdbx_strand_id
1 'polypeptide(L)'
;MYEKLLDEAEKNGLTVIEKYPFISPRIRGLCCDDTIAISAQIDTEAERTVVLCEELTHALHSYGDILNDARMERRTREHIFDRLIGIEKLLDAALAGCREPWEFAEYFGVPEDFFVAAMQNYRERYGTMAKLSTEKGEFILSFEPTFRVRRLFSTRNKKIMIRKDRMI
;
A
#
# COMPACT_ATOMS: atom_id res chain seq x y z
N MET A 1 -3.92 -3.36 -11.32
CA MET A 1 -3.38 -2.12 -10.73
C MET A 1 -2.60 -1.31 -11.76
N TYR A 2 -1.75 -1.95 -12.53
CA TYR A 2 -0.89 -1.32 -13.54
C TYR A 2 -1.65 -0.47 -14.56
N GLU A 3 -2.71 -1.03 -15.18
CA GLU A 3 -3.56 -0.31 -16.14
C GLU A 3 -4.14 1.02 -15.60
N LYS A 4 -4.52 1.03 -14.31
CA LYS A 4 -5.04 2.26 -13.68
C LYS A 4 -3.97 3.36 -13.57
N LEU A 5 -2.71 2.97 -13.42
CA LEU A 5 -1.59 3.92 -13.39
C LEU A 5 -1.28 4.42 -14.79
N LEU A 6 -1.42 3.59 -15.83
CA LEU A 6 -1.30 4.01 -17.23
C LEU A 6 -2.41 5.00 -17.59
N ASP A 7 -3.66 4.71 -17.25
CA ASP A 7 -4.79 5.61 -17.45
C ASP A 7 -4.59 6.97 -16.76
N GLU A 8 -3.99 6.95 -15.57
CA GLU A 8 -3.70 8.17 -14.82
C GLU A 8 -2.56 8.98 -15.47
N ALA A 9 -1.51 8.31 -15.95
CA ALA A 9 -0.45 8.96 -16.71
C ALA A 9 -1.04 9.70 -17.92
N GLU A 10 -1.84 9.00 -18.72
CA GLU A 10 -2.49 9.57 -19.91
C GLU A 10 -3.38 10.77 -19.57
N LYS A 11 -4.21 10.67 -18.52
CA LYS A 11 -5.08 11.76 -18.05
C LYS A 11 -4.30 13.01 -17.61
N ASN A 12 -3.06 12.84 -17.19
CA ASN A 12 -2.18 13.93 -16.78
C ASN A 12 -1.24 14.38 -17.92
N GLY A 13 -1.44 13.89 -19.14
CA GLY A 13 -0.65 14.26 -20.31
C GLY A 13 0.74 13.63 -20.34
N LEU A 14 0.97 12.58 -19.53
CA LEU A 14 2.25 11.89 -19.49
C LEU A 14 2.25 10.70 -20.46
N THR A 15 3.34 10.55 -21.20
CA THR A 15 3.59 9.42 -22.07
C THR A 15 4.41 8.36 -21.34
N VAL A 16 3.94 7.11 -21.33
CA VAL A 16 4.69 5.99 -20.71
C VAL A 16 5.36 5.16 -21.80
N ILE A 17 6.68 5.05 -21.75
CA ILE A 17 7.48 4.19 -22.62
C ILE A 17 7.86 2.95 -21.83
N GLU A 18 7.23 1.83 -22.15
CA GLU A 18 7.60 0.53 -21.59
C GLU A 18 8.82 -0.05 -22.33
N LYS A 19 9.57 -0.86 -21.59
CA LYS A 19 10.77 -1.57 -22.12
C LYS A 19 11.83 -0.63 -22.72
N TYR A 20 12.07 0.50 -22.04
CA TYR A 20 13.15 1.40 -22.42
C TYR A 20 14.53 0.78 -22.15
N PRO A 21 15.47 0.78 -23.12
CA PRO A 21 16.77 0.11 -23.00
C PRO A 21 17.78 1.00 -22.27
N PHE A 22 17.63 1.18 -20.95
CA PHE A 22 18.62 1.92 -20.18
C PHE A 22 20.00 1.24 -20.23
N ILE A 23 21.05 2.03 -20.35
CA ILE A 23 22.45 1.54 -20.34
C ILE A 23 22.80 0.97 -18.96
N SER A 24 22.34 1.62 -17.88
CA SER A 24 22.59 1.19 -16.52
C SER A 24 21.47 0.30 -16.00
N PRO A 25 21.78 -0.92 -15.51
CA PRO A 25 20.78 -1.81 -14.93
C PRO A 25 20.22 -1.29 -13.59
N ARG A 26 20.81 -0.23 -13.02
CA ARG A 26 20.34 0.40 -11.79
C ARG A 26 19.16 1.34 -12.03
N ILE A 27 18.99 1.81 -13.25
CA ILE A 27 17.88 2.70 -13.61
C ILE A 27 16.69 1.82 -13.95
N ARG A 28 15.70 1.82 -13.09
CA ARG A 28 14.45 1.04 -13.26
C ARG A 28 13.37 1.87 -13.93
N GLY A 29 13.29 3.15 -13.62
CA GLY A 29 12.40 4.13 -14.21
C GLY A 29 13.09 5.48 -14.30
N LEU A 30 12.54 6.37 -15.11
CA LEU A 30 12.96 7.76 -15.21
C LEU A 30 11.80 8.60 -15.74
N CYS A 31 11.50 9.68 -15.03
CA CYS A 31 10.60 10.72 -15.52
C CYS A 31 11.43 11.90 -16.02
N CYS A 32 11.17 12.31 -17.26
CA CYS A 32 11.78 13.48 -17.86
C CYS A 32 10.70 14.24 -18.67
N ASP A 33 10.50 15.50 -18.33
CA ASP A 33 9.41 16.31 -18.90
C ASP A 33 8.06 15.57 -18.81
N ASP A 34 7.37 15.34 -19.92
CA ASP A 34 6.08 14.66 -19.98
C ASP A 34 6.21 13.16 -20.30
N THR A 35 7.39 12.57 -20.09
CA THR A 35 7.65 11.18 -20.45
C THR A 35 8.18 10.37 -19.28
N ILE A 36 7.55 9.23 -19.02
CA ILE A 36 8.01 8.22 -18.06
C ILE A 36 8.55 7.03 -18.85
N ALA A 37 9.80 6.68 -18.63
CA ALA A 37 10.42 5.49 -19.23
C ALA A 37 10.59 4.39 -18.18
N ILE A 38 10.16 3.17 -18.50
CA ILE A 38 10.31 1.97 -17.64
C ILE A 38 11.31 1.03 -18.27
N SER A 39 12.25 0.52 -17.49
CA SER A 39 13.34 -0.33 -17.94
C SER A 39 12.85 -1.61 -18.62
N ALA A 40 13.47 -1.95 -19.75
CA ALA A 40 13.27 -3.23 -20.43
C ALA A 40 13.74 -4.45 -19.61
N GLN A 41 14.51 -4.23 -18.55
CA GLN A 41 15.03 -5.29 -17.68
C GLN A 41 14.04 -5.70 -16.57
N ILE A 42 12.87 -5.06 -16.52
CA ILE A 42 11.82 -5.40 -15.56
C ILE A 42 10.90 -6.44 -16.18
N ASP A 43 10.94 -7.65 -15.65
CA ASP A 43 10.22 -8.79 -16.23
C ASP A 43 8.76 -8.88 -15.75
N THR A 44 8.48 -8.48 -14.51
CA THR A 44 7.17 -8.68 -13.90
C THR A 44 6.29 -7.43 -13.95
N GLU A 45 4.98 -7.60 -14.10
CA GLU A 45 4.01 -6.49 -14.01
C GLU A 45 4.00 -5.89 -12.61
N ALA A 46 4.19 -6.71 -11.57
CA ALA A 46 4.25 -6.26 -10.19
C ALA A 46 5.38 -5.23 -9.97
N GLU A 47 6.56 -5.50 -10.49
CA GLU A 47 7.68 -4.56 -10.43
C GLU A 47 7.43 -3.30 -11.27
N ARG A 48 6.88 -3.46 -12.50
CA ARG A 48 6.48 -2.29 -13.33
C ARG A 48 5.45 -1.42 -12.63
N THR A 49 4.51 -2.02 -11.90
CA THR A 49 3.51 -1.29 -11.10
C THR A 49 4.17 -0.36 -10.08
N VAL A 50 5.15 -0.86 -9.34
CA VAL A 50 5.87 -0.06 -8.34
C VAL A 50 6.65 1.06 -9.00
N VAL A 51 7.43 0.75 -10.04
CA VAL A 51 8.24 1.75 -10.74
C VAL A 51 7.37 2.84 -11.38
N LEU A 52 6.29 2.45 -12.06
CA LEU A 52 5.37 3.44 -12.66
C LEU A 52 4.72 4.32 -11.58
N CYS A 53 4.34 3.75 -10.43
CA CYS A 53 3.80 4.52 -9.33
C CYS A 53 4.82 5.51 -8.73
N GLU A 54 6.09 5.12 -8.64
CA GLU A 54 7.21 5.99 -8.23
C GLU A 54 7.36 7.17 -9.18
N GLU A 55 7.52 6.89 -10.47
CA GLU A 55 7.75 7.93 -11.49
C GLU A 55 6.54 8.87 -11.63
N LEU A 56 5.30 8.34 -11.57
CA LEU A 56 4.10 9.16 -11.52
C LEU A 56 4.05 10.07 -10.29
N THR A 57 4.45 9.55 -9.14
CA THR A 57 4.48 10.35 -7.91
C THR A 57 5.49 11.47 -8.04
N HIS A 58 6.65 11.22 -8.63
CA HIS A 58 7.64 12.25 -8.93
C HIS A 58 7.12 13.27 -9.94
N ALA A 59 6.52 12.83 -11.05
CA ALA A 59 5.99 13.71 -12.07
C ALA A 59 4.91 14.66 -11.55
N LEU A 60 4.00 14.16 -10.71
CA LEU A 60 2.82 14.91 -10.27
C LEU A 60 3.05 15.74 -8.99
N HIS A 61 4.03 15.39 -8.16
CA HIS A 61 4.23 16.02 -6.85
C HIS A 61 5.59 16.70 -6.67
N SER A 62 6.48 16.58 -7.67
CA SER A 62 7.83 17.11 -7.57
C SER A 62 7.95 18.43 -8.33
N TYR A 63 7.69 19.52 -7.65
CA TYR A 63 8.08 20.84 -8.13
C TYR A 63 9.42 21.23 -7.48
N GLY A 64 10.53 21.08 -8.25
CA GLY A 64 11.85 21.57 -7.85
C GLY A 64 12.88 20.50 -7.57
N ASP A 65 14.09 20.94 -7.26
CA ASP A 65 15.32 20.16 -7.07
C ASP A 65 15.24 19.23 -5.82
N ILE A 66 14.63 18.05 -5.98
CA ILE A 66 14.32 17.10 -4.89
C ILE A 66 15.46 16.12 -4.65
N LEU A 67 16.49 16.16 -5.48
CA LEU A 67 17.55 15.12 -5.57
C LEU A 67 18.38 14.92 -4.29
N ASN A 68 18.16 15.70 -3.21
CA ASN A 68 18.98 15.62 -2.00
C ASN A 68 18.26 15.71 -0.65
N ASP A 69 16.93 15.65 -0.59
CA ASP A 69 16.23 15.67 0.69
C ASP A 69 15.71 14.27 1.09
N ALA A 70 16.46 13.59 1.95
CA ALA A 70 16.09 12.28 2.51
C ALA A 70 14.70 12.27 3.19
N ARG A 71 14.20 13.42 3.65
CA ARG A 71 12.86 13.54 4.22
C ARG A 71 11.79 13.49 3.13
N MET A 72 12.08 14.11 1.99
CA MET A 72 11.17 14.10 0.84
C MET A 72 11.08 12.69 0.24
N GLU A 73 12.23 12.05 0.06
CA GLU A 73 12.31 10.64 -0.40
C GLU A 73 11.50 9.70 0.51
N ARG A 74 11.63 9.86 1.82
CA ARG A 74 10.84 9.08 2.79
C ARG A 74 9.34 9.34 2.63
N ARG A 75 8.90 10.59 2.49
CA ARG A 75 7.48 10.93 2.30
C ARG A 75 6.94 10.38 0.99
N THR A 76 7.71 10.47 -0.09
CA THR A 76 7.37 9.90 -1.39
C THR A 76 7.15 8.39 -1.25
N ARG A 77 8.05 7.69 -0.59
CA ARG A 77 7.93 6.24 -0.35
C ARG A 77 6.72 5.88 0.51
N GLU A 78 6.45 6.64 1.59
CA GLU A 78 5.26 6.49 2.40
C GLU A 78 3.98 6.68 1.58
N HIS A 79 3.97 7.68 0.70
CA HIS A 79 2.85 7.94 -0.21
C HIS A 79 2.62 6.78 -1.19
N ILE A 80 3.69 6.19 -1.75
CA ILE A 80 3.60 5.06 -2.66
C ILE A 80 3.05 3.82 -1.94
N PHE A 81 3.48 3.54 -0.70
CA PHE A 81 2.91 2.47 0.11
C PHE A 81 1.41 2.67 0.36
N ASP A 82 1.00 3.87 0.75
CA ASP A 82 -0.41 4.18 1.00
C ASP A 82 -1.25 4.10 -0.29
N ARG A 83 -0.66 4.47 -1.43
CA ARG A 83 -1.32 4.44 -2.73
C ARG A 83 -1.55 3.02 -3.25
N LEU A 84 -0.51 2.19 -3.23
CA LEU A 84 -0.56 0.83 -3.77
C LEU A 84 -1.22 -0.15 -2.80
N ILE A 85 -0.94 -0.04 -1.51
CA ILE A 85 -1.45 -0.95 -0.47
C ILE A 85 -2.54 -0.26 0.34
N GLY A 86 -2.19 0.74 1.16
CA GLY A 86 -3.12 1.47 2.02
C GLY A 86 -3.72 0.63 3.16
N ILE A 87 -3.85 1.21 4.37
CA ILE A 87 -4.22 0.45 5.57
C ILE A 87 -5.65 -0.13 5.52
N GLU A 88 -6.58 0.55 4.84
CA GLU A 88 -7.96 0.06 4.68
C GLU A 88 -8.04 -1.12 3.71
N LYS A 89 -7.33 -1.02 2.57
CA LYS A 89 -7.25 -2.11 1.60
C LYS A 89 -6.51 -3.33 2.17
N LEU A 90 -5.56 -3.10 3.09
CA LEU A 90 -4.86 -4.17 3.81
C LEU A 90 -5.83 -4.98 4.68
N LEU A 91 -6.80 -4.31 5.34
CA LEU A 91 -7.89 -4.99 6.02
C LEU A 91 -8.72 -5.82 5.03
N ASP A 92 -9.04 -5.26 3.86
CA ASP A 92 -9.86 -5.97 2.85
C ASP A 92 -9.17 -7.24 2.34
N ALA A 93 -7.86 -7.17 2.06
CA ALA A 93 -7.07 -8.32 1.66
C ALA A 93 -7.06 -9.42 2.74
N ALA A 94 -6.89 -9.03 4.01
CA ALA A 94 -6.95 -9.97 5.14
C ALA A 94 -8.33 -10.60 5.31
N LEU A 95 -9.41 -9.84 5.09
CA LEU A 95 -10.78 -10.35 5.12
C LEU A 95 -11.09 -11.26 3.91
N ALA A 96 -10.44 -11.01 2.77
CA ALA A 96 -10.51 -11.87 1.59
C ALA A 96 -9.77 -13.20 1.76
N GLY A 97 -8.94 -13.34 2.80
CA GLY A 97 -8.29 -14.60 3.14
C GLY A 97 -6.76 -14.58 3.11
N CYS A 98 -6.12 -13.47 2.69
CA CYS A 98 -4.67 -13.38 2.68
C CYS A 98 -4.10 -13.54 4.11
N ARG A 99 -3.02 -14.32 4.25
CA ARG A 99 -2.35 -14.62 5.51
C ARG A 99 -0.84 -14.42 5.42
N GLU A 100 -0.23 -14.88 4.33
CA GLU A 100 1.21 -14.84 4.12
C GLU A 100 1.62 -13.63 3.27
N PRO A 101 2.84 -13.10 3.41
CA PRO A 101 3.30 -11.93 2.67
C PRO A 101 3.11 -12.03 1.15
N TRP A 102 3.41 -13.19 0.57
CA TRP A 102 3.24 -13.41 -0.87
C TRP A 102 1.78 -13.34 -1.34
N GLU A 103 0.81 -13.78 -0.51
CA GLU A 103 -0.63 -13.71 -0.83
C GLU A 103 -1.09 -12.24 -0.88
N PHE A 104 -0.63 -11.42 0.07
CA PHE A 104 -0.88 -9.99 0.04
C PHE A 104 -0.22 -9.31 -1.16
N ALA A 105 1.03 -9.67 -1.46
CA ALA A 105 1.76 -9.13 -2.60
C ALA A 105 1.02 -9.42 -3.92
N GLU A 106 0.54 -10.65 -4.10
CA GLU A 106 -0.30 -11.05 -5.23
C GLU A 106 -1.62 -10.27 -5.27
N TYR A 107 -2.31 -10.16 -4.13
CA TYR A 107 -3.57 -9.43 -4.03
C TYR A 107 -3.43 -7.96 -4.46
N PHE A 108 -2.34 -7.30 -4.10
CA PHE A 108 -2.05 -5.91 -4.46
C PHE A 108 -1.39 -5.74 -5.82
N GLY A 109 -0.85 -6.80 -6.41
CA GLY A 109 -0.09 -6.77 -7.65
C GLY A 109 1.24 -6.03 -7.50
N VAL A 110 1.95 -6.27 -6.38
CA VAL A 110 3.26 -5.71 -6.05
C VAL A 110 4.26 -6.83 -5.72
N PRO A 111 5.58 -6.59 -5.80
CA PRO A 111 6.57 -7.55 -5.32
C PRO A 111 6.44 -7.83 -3.82
N GLU A 112 6.81 -9.05 -3.39
CA GLU A 112 6.73 -9.44 -1.97
C GLU A 112 7.64 -8.59 -1.08
N ASP A 113 8.84 -8.28 -1.53
CA ASP A 113 9.78 -7.42 -0.81
C ASP A 113 9.25 -5.99 -0.63
N PHE A 114 8.53 -5.47 -1.63
CA PHE A 114 7.82 -4.19 -1.51
C PHE A 114 6.71 -4.26 -0.46
N PHE A 115 5.93 -5.32 -0.43
CA PHE A 115 4.91 -5.53 0.59
C PHE A 115 5.52 -5.60 2.00
N VAL A 116 6.61 -6.35 2.17
CA VAL A 116 7.33 -6.47 3.45
C VAL A 116 7.85 -5.10 3.91
N ALA A 117 8.42 -4.32 2.99
CA ALA A 117 8.89 -2.96 3.29
C ALA A 117 7.73 -2.02 3.70
N ALA A 118 6.57 -2.15 3.07
CA ALA A 118 5.37 -1.40 3.46
C ALA A 118 4.89 -1.78 4.88
N MET A 119 4.92 -3.07 5.25
CA MET A 119 4.55 -3.52 6.60
C MET A 119 5.51 -2.96 7.65
N GLN A 120 6.81 -2.92 7.36
CA GLN A 120 7.79 -2.29 8.25
C GLN A 120 7.50 -0.78 8.40
N ASN A 121 7.21 -0.08 7.32
CA ASN A 121 6.85 1.34 7.36
C ASN A 121 5.57 1.57 8.19
N TYR A 122 4.53 0.76 8.01
CA TYR A 122 3.30 0.87 8.82
C TYR A 122 3.56 0.60 10.30
N ARG A 123 4.42 -0.36 10.63
CA ARG A 123 4.86 -0.62 12.00
C ARG A 123 5.58 0.61 12.60
N GLU A 124 6.45 1.27 11.84
CA GLU A 124 7.13 2.49 12.29
C GLU A 124 6.16 3.66 12.52
N ARG A 125 5.14 3.80 11.67
CA ARG A 125 4.15 4.88 11.73
C ARG A 125 3.06 4.66 12.78
N TYR A 126 2.58 3.44 12.93
CA TYR A 126 1.41 3.10 13.76
C TYR A 126 1.76 2.29 15.00
N GLY A 127 3.02 1.89 15.18
CA GLY A 127 3.45 0.97 16.22
C GLY A 127 3.17 -0.50 15.88
N THR A 128 3.34 -1.38 16.84
CA THR A 128 3.13 -2.83 16.66
C THR A 128 1.68 -3.21 16.42
N MET A 129 0.73 -2.35 16.83
CA MET A 129 -0.70 -2.54 16.66
C MET A 129 -1.40 -1.21 16.37
N ALA A 130 -2.39 -1.24 15.48
CA ALA A 130 -3.27 -0.13 15.18
C ALA A 130 -4.74 -0.54 15.31
N LYS A 131 -5.58 0.36 15.85
CA LYS A 131 -7.04 0.18 15.82
C LYS A 131 -7.59 0.84 14.57
N LEU A 132 -8.40 0.09 13.81
CA LEU A 132 -9.08 0.58 12.63
C LEU A 132 -10.59 0.41 12.81
N SER A 133 -11.32 1.52 12.65
CA SER A 133 -12.80 1.54 12.66
C SER A 133 -13.29 1.79 11.25
N THR A 134 -14.09 0.89 10.71
CA THR A 134 -14.66 0.97 9.36
C THR A 134 -16.16 0.65 9.41
N GLU A 135 -16.86 0.80 8.31
CA GLU A 135 -18.25 0.36 8.17
C GLU A 135 -18.42 -1.16 8.39
N LYS A 136 -17.34 -1.94 8.14
CA LYS A 136 -17.30 -3.40 8.37
C LYS A 136 -17.14 -3.77 9.84
N GLY A 137 -16.88 -2.80 10.73
CA GLY A 137 -16.69 -2.95 12.17
C GLY A 137 -15.37 -2.40 12.68
N GLU A 138 -15.05 -2.79 13.92
CA GLU A 138 -13.80 -2.41 14.57
C GLU A 138 -12.80 -3.57 14.50
N PHE A 139 -11.55 -3.23 14.18
CA PHE A 139 -10.47 -4.20 14.01
C PHE A 139 -9.19 -3.74 14.71
N ILE A 140 -8.39 -4.70 15.13
CA ILE A 140 -6.99 -4.50 15.51
C ILE A 140 -6.14 -5.10 14.40
N LEU A 141 -5.27 -4.27 13.84
CA LEU A 141 -4.20 -4.66 12.93
C LEU A 141 -2.94 -4.83 13.75
N SER A 142 -2.28 -5.97 13.65
CA SER A 142 -0.98 -6.24 14.27
C SER A 142 0.07 -6.36 13.17
N PHE A 143 1.20 -5.66 13.32
CA PHE A 143 2.31 -5.66 12.37
C PHE A 143 3.49 -6.51 12.83
N GLU A 144 3.38 -7.17 13.99
CA GLU A 144 4.46 -7.96 14.56
C GLU A 144 3.91 -9.23 15.25
N PRO A 145 4.59 -10.39 15.14
CA PRO A 145 5.76 -10.69 14.30
C PRO A 145 5.42 -10.78 12.80
N THR A 146 4.16 -10.97 12.45
CA THR A 146 3.62 -10.96 11.10
C THR A 146 2.33 -10.15 11.08
N PHE A 147 1.93 -9.67 9.90
CA PHE A 147 0.67 -8.93 9.77
C PHE A 147 -0.53 -9.84 10.09
N ARG A 148 -1.38 -9.37 11.01
CA ARG A 148 -2.61 -10.07 11.41
C ARG A 148 -3.75 -9.08 11.66
N VAL A 149 -4.96 -9.55 11.42
CA VAL A 149 -6.18 -8.78 11.68
C VAL A 149 -7.05 -9.55 12.67
N ARG A 150 -7.52 -8.84 13.69
CA ARG A 150 -8.48 -9.35 14.66
C ARG A 150 -9.70 -8.43 14.73
N ARG A 151 -10.89 -8.97 14.53
CA ARG A 151 -12.14 -8.23 14.72
C ARG A 151 -12.42 -8.03 16.19
N LEU A 152 -12.78 -6.81 16.58
CA LEU A 152 -13.28 -6.51 17.90
C LEU A 152 -14.80 -6.69 17.91
N PHE A 153 -15.27 -7.63 18.71
CA PHE A 153 -16.70 -7.78 18.96
C PHE A 153 -17.09 -6.81 20.07
N SER A 154 -17.91 -5.80 19.76
CA SER A 154 -18.50 -4.96 20.79
C SER A 154 -19.44 -5.82 21.63
N THR A 155 -19.08 -6.04 22.88
CA THR A 155 -19.97 -6.62 23.90
C THR A 155 -21.00 -5.56 24.35
N ARG A 156 -21.68 -4.90 23.42
CA ARG A 156 -22.84 -4.09 23.78
C ARG A 156 -24.04 -4.99 23.97
N ASN A 157 -24.48 -5.06 25.23
CA ASN A 157 -25.79 -5.51 25.72
C ASN A 157 -26.09 -7.01 25.65
N LYS A 158 -25.50 -7.81 26.54
CA LYS A 158 -26.35 -8.69 27.34
C LYS A 158 -26.81 -7.88 28.56
N LYS A 159 -27.92 -7.16 28.47
CA LYS A 159 -28.72 -6.85 29.65
C LYS A 159 -29.18 -8.19 30.20
N ILE A 160 -28.48 -8.67 31.22
CA ILE A 160 -28.98 -9.74 32.07
C ILE A 160 -30.19 -9.16 32.78
N MET A 161 -31.40 -9.45 32.28
CA MET A 161 -32.61 -9.27 33.06
C MET A 161 -32.61 -10.31 34.16
N ILE A 162 -32.11 -9.94 35.34
CA ILE A 162 -32.36 -10.69 36.56
C ILE A 162 -33.84 -10.52 36.87
N ARG A 163 -34.66 -11.52 36.54
CA ARG A 163 -36.00 -11.65 37.09
C ARG A 163 -35.87 -11.82 38.61
N LYS A 164 -36.26 -10.83 39.38
CA LYS A 164 -36.57 -11.01 40.79
C LYS A 164 -37.86 -11.81 40.86
N ASP A 165 -37.79 -13.11 41.01
CA ASP A 165 -38.92 -13.89 41.47
C ASP A 165 -39.20 -13.50 42.93
N ARG A 166 -40.34 -12.88 43.14
CA ARG A 166 -40.88 -12.65 44.48
C ARG A 166 -41.23 -14.03 45.06
N MET A 167 -40.56 -14.40 46.15
CA MET A 167 -41.10 -15.40 47.09
C MET A 167 -42.18 -14.73 47.94
N ILE A 168 -43.34 -15.33 47.90
CA ILE A 168 -44.40 -15.20 48.91
C ILE A 168 -44.15 -16.26 49.97
#